data_173fb249024682b9a5c9d3551d510602
#
_entry.id   173fb249024682b9a5c9d3551d510602
#
_cell.length_a   1.000
_cell.length_b   1.000
_cell.length_c   1.000
_cell.angle_alpha   90.00
_cell.angle_beta   90.00
_cell.angle_gamma   90.00
#
_symmetry.space_group_name_H-M   'P 1'
#
loop_
_entity.id
_entity.type
_entity.pdbx_description
1 polymer ?
#
loop_
_entity_poly.entity_id
_entity_poly.type
_entity_poly.pdbx_seq_one_letter_code
_entity_poly.pdbx_strand_id
1 'polypeptide(L)'
;IGVGGLGDSQQAGYSLFELGMEIERLERTLEDRETQLEILGEIVLDREMESDLFVAGKPLKDGWIVSNFGQRPDPFTGKLAFHSGIDFTNGRPGSDINTVAAGVVVWSGPKSKYGLTVEVDHGKGFTTRYSHAEKLFVDVGEVVKKGQRIASVGSTGRSTGPHVHFEIYKNGRVVDPASYINRTDR
;
A
#
# COMPACT_ATOMS: atom_id res chain seq x y z
N ILE A 1 -33.37 4.34 -80.27
CA ILE A 1 -34.21 5.05 -79.30
C ILE A 1 -33.98 4.33 -77.95
N GLY A 2 -33.09 4.80 -77.14
CA GLY A 2 -32.79 4.28 -75.78
C GLY A 2 -33.00 5.42 -74.82
N VAL A 3 -33.99 5.26 -73.94
CA VAL A 3 -34.26 6.19 -72.83
C VAL A 3 -33.51 5.70 -71.62
N GLY A 4 -32.49 6.48 -71.24
CA GLY A 4 -31.78 6.24 -70.00
C GLY A 4 -32.60 6.73 -68.83
N GLY A 5 -33.01 5.78 -67.96
CA GLY A 5 -33.59 6.09 -66.67
C GLY A 5 -32.51 6.59 -65.70
N LEU A 6 -32.62 7.81 -65.25
CA LEU A 6 -31.88 8.35 -64.10
C LEU A 6 -32.34 7.59 -62.85
N GLY A 7 -31.43 6.85 -62.27
CA GLY A 7 -31.65 6.23 -60.98
C GLY A 7 -31.80 7.32 -59.92
N ASP A 8 -32.95 7.32 -59.28
CA ASP A 8 -33.27 8.13 -58.11
C ASP A 8 -32.38 7.69 -56.94
N SER A 9 -31.34 8.48 -56.66
CA SER A 9 -30.64 8.36 -55.41
C SER A 9 -31.52 8.91 -54.29
N GLN A 10 -32.33 8.04 -53.65
CA GLN A 10 -32.97 8.38 -52.41
C GLN A 10 -31.92 8.71 -51.38
N GLN A 11 -31.55 9.97 -51.26
CA GLN A 11 -30.94 10.50 -50.06
C GLN A 11 -32.01 10.40 -48.97
N ALA A 12 -31.85 9.42 -48.09
CA ALA A 12 -32.59 9.32 -46.83
C ALA A 12 -32.22 10.52 -45.95
N GLY A 13 -32.85 11.65 -46.17
CA GLY A 13 -32.75 12.82 -45.30
C GLY A 13 -33.59 12.57 -44.06
N TYR A 14 -32.98 12.60 -42.91
CA TYR A 14 -33.70 12.61 -41.62
C TYR A 14 -34.63 13.82 -41.57
N SER A 15 -35.87 13.65 -41.15
CA SER A 15 -36.76 14.76 -40.85
C SER A 15 -36.23 15.54 -39.65
N LEU A 16 -36.51 16.85 -39.53
CA LEU A 16 -36.14 17.68 -38.38
C LEU A 16 -36.66 17.08 -37.06
N PHE A 17 -37.78 16.39 -37.10
CA PHE A 17 -38.35 15.71 -35.94
C PHE A 17 -37.51 14.50 -35.53
N GLU A 18 -37.10 13.63 -36.45
CA GLU A 18 -36.23 12.47 -36.20
C GLU A 18 -34.87 12.90 -35.68
N LEU A 19 -34.32 13.99 -36.22
CA LEU A 19 -33.08 14.56 -35.75
C LEU A 19 -33.21 15.08 -34.30
N GLY A 20 -34.31 15.75 -33.96
CA GLY A 20 -34.61 16.20 -32.59
C GLY A 20 -34.72 15.04 -31.60
N MET A 21 -35.40 13.97 -31.97
CA MET A 21 -35.49 12.76 -31.13
C MET A 21 -34.15 12.08 -30.89
N GLU A 22 -33.28 12.06 -31.91
CA GLU A 22 -31.93 11.46 -31.76
C GLU A 22 -31.01 12.33 -30.89
N ILE A 23 -31.13 13.66 -30.98
CA ILE A 23 -30.41 14.58 -30.09
C ILE A 23 -30.83 14.35 -28.65
N GLU A 24 -32.13 14.33 -28.33
CA GLU A 24 -32.60 14.05 -26.96
C GLU A 24 -32.13 12.68 -26.44
N ARG A 25 -32.11 11.67 -27.33
CA ARG A 25 -31.58 10.34 -26.97
C ARG A 25 -30.10 10.37 -26.65
N LEU A 26 -29.32 11.11 -27.44
CA LEU A 26 -27.88 11.26 -27.21
C LEU A 26 -27.60 12.05 -25.92
N GLU A 27 -28.37 13.10 -25.67
CA GLU A 27 -28.24 13.87 -24.40
C GLU A 27 -28.47 13.00 -23.17
N ARG A 28 -29.57 12.21 -23.16
CA ARG A 28 -29.84 11.26 -22.06
C ARG A 28 -28.74 10.21 -21.93
N THR A 29 -28.20 9.73 -23.06
CA THR A 29 -27.10 8.76 -23.03
C THR A 29 -25.82 9.37 -22.47
N LEU A 30 -25.56 10.64 -22.76
CA LEU A 30 -24.41 11.38 -22.19
C LEU A 30 -24.57 11.56 -20.68
N GLU A 31 -25.73 12.02 -20.20
CA GLU A 31 -26.02 12.18 -18.77
C GLU A 31 -25.84 10.84 -18.00
N ASP A 32 -26.36 9.73 -18.56
CA ASP A 32 -26.18 8.39 -17.99
C ASP A 32 -24.70 7.99 -17.94
N ARG A 33 -23.92 8.30 -18.97
CA ARG A 33 -22.48 8.00 -19.03
C ARG A 33 -21.65 8.85 -18.06
N GLU A 34 -22.00 10.13 -17.94
CA GLU A 34 -21.35 11.01 -16.93
C GLU A 34 -21.57 10.48 -15.52
N THR A 35 -22.81 10.14 -15.17
CA THR A 35 -23.13 9.55 -13.87
C THR A 35 -22.40 8.22 -13.62
N GLN A 36 -22.30 7.35 -14.64
CA GLN A 36 -21.55 6.11 -14.53
C GLN A 36 -20.05 6.34 -14.31
N LEU A 37 -19.47 7.35 -14.98
CA LEU A 37 -18.05 7.71 -14.81
C LEU A 37 -17.76 8.28 -13.42
N GLU A 38 -18.66 9.09 -12.86
CA GLU A 38 -18.54 9.60 -11.49
C GLU A 38 -18.52 8.46 -10.47
N ILE A 39 -19.50 7.54 -10.56
CA ILE A 39 -19.58 6.37 -9.66
C ILE A 39 -18.34 5.47 -9.80
N LEU A 40 -17.87 5.23 -11.03
CA LEU A 40 -16.66 4.45 -11.26
C LEU A 40 -15.41 5.16 -10.69
N GLY A 41 -15.34 6.48 -10.80
CA GLY A 41 -14.27 7.29 -10.20
C GLY A 41 -14.21 7.14 -8.69
N GLU A 42 -15.36 7.23 -8.00
CA GLU A 42 -15.45 7.01 -6.55
C GLU A 42 -15.01 5.60 -6.15
N ILE A 43 -15.48 4.56 -6.88
CA ILE A 43 -15.09 3.17 -6.60
C ILE A 43 -13.59 2.95 -6.78
N VAL A 44 -12.97 3.56 -7.80
CA VAL A 44 -11.51 3.43 -8.03
C VAL A 44 -10.74 4.12 -6.91
N LEU A 45 -11.14 5.33 -6.50
CA LEU A 45 -10.51 6.04 -5.39
C LEU A 45 -10.62 5.27 -4.07
N ASP A 46 -11.78 4.70 -3.76
CA ASP A 46 -11.98 3.87 -2.57
C ASP A 46 -11.09 2.63 -2.59
N ARG A 47 -10.93 1.98 -3.74
CA ARG A 47 -10.05 0.82 -3.89
C ARG A 47 -8.57 1.19 -3.74
N GLU A 48 -8.13 2.30 -4.31
CA GLU A 48 -6.75 2.77 -4.14
C GLU A 48 -6.46 3.08 -2.67
N MET A 49 -7.39 3.76 -1.97
CA MET A 49 -7.27 4.02 -0.54
C MET A 49 -7.24 2.73 0.29
N GLU A 50 -8.07 1.74 -0.01
CA GLU A 50 -8.05 0.44 0.67
C GLU A 50 -6.76 -0.34 0.41
N SER A 51 -6.24 -0.31 -0.82
CA SER A 51 -4.96 -0.92 -1.20
C SER A 51 -3.78 -0.30 -0.45
N ASP A 52 -3.77 1.02 -0.30
CA ASP A 52 -2.71 1.73 0.40
C ASP A 52 -2.72 1.46 1.91
N LEU A 53 -3.89 1.25 2.51
CA LEU A 53 -4.03 0.87 3.92
C LEU A 53 -3.77 -0.62 4.16
N PHE A 54 -3.74 -1.43 3.11
CA PHE A 54 -3.53 -2.88 3.23
C PHE A 54 -2.09 -3.19 3.60
N VAL A 55 -1.92 -3.80 4.80
CA VAL A 55 -0.60 -4.19 5.31
C VAL A 55 -0.07 -5.38 4.51
N ALA A 56 0.85 -5.10 3.59
CA ALA A 56 1.48 -6.10 2.74
C ALA A 56 2.84 -5.64 2.23
N GLY A 57 3.78 -6.58 2.08
CA GLY A 57 5.10 -6.31 1.54
C GLY A 57 6.21 -6.33 2.59
N LYS A 58 7.42 -6.01 2.14
CA LYS A 58 8.66 -6.04 2.94
C LYS A 58 9.11 -4.62 3.29
N PRO A 59 9.66 -4.40 4.49
CA PRO A 59 10.18 -3.09 4.89
C PRO A 59 11.45 -2.68 4.12
N LEU A 60 12.17 -3.65 3.53
CA LEU A 60 13.35 -3.45 2.68
C LEU A 60 13.07 -4.02 1.29
N LYS A 61 13.20 -3.19 0.24
CA LYS A 61 12.94 -3.60 -1.16
C LYS A 61 13.82 -4.78 -1.59
N ASP A 62 15.13 -4.72 -1.29
CA ASP A 62 16.13 -5.73 -1.68
C ASP A 62 16.57 -6.60 -0.49
N GLY A 63 15.74 -6.66 0.58
CA GLY A 63 16.05 -7.40 1.79
C GLY A 63 15.65 -8.87 1.74
N TRP A 64 16.37 -9.68 2.51
CA TRP A 64 16.02 -11.06 2.82
C TRP A 64 15.84 -11.24 4.33
N ILE A 65 15.11 -12.29 4.70
CA ILE A 65 14.86 -12.65 6.10
C ILE A 65 16.11 -13.33 6.67
N VAL A 66 16.58 -12.85 7.82
CA VAL A 66 17.68 -13.46 8.58
C VAL A 66 17.23 -14.10 9.87
N SER A 67 16.02 -13.75 10.37
CA SER A 67 15.43 -14.41 11.53
C SER A 67 13.90 -14.34 11.46
N ASN A 68 13.27 -15.48 11.73
CA ASN A 68 11.82 -15.62 11.69
C ASN A 68 11.16 -15.29 13.04
N PHE A 69 9.86 -15.04 12.98
CA PHE A 69 8.96 -14.94 14.13
C PHE A 69 8.88 -16.28 14.90
N GLY A 70 8.72 -16.21 16.22
CA GLY A 70 8.47 -17.37 17.06
C GLY A 70 9.62 -17.72 18.01
N GLN A 71 9.60 -18.93 18.55
CA GLN A 71 10.60 -19.39 19.51
C GLN A 71 11.94 -19.68 18.84
N ARG A 72 13.01 -19.09 19.35
CA ARG A 72 14.39 -19.33 18.90
C ARG A 72 15.39 -19.14 20.03
N PRO A 73 16.61 -19.68 19.95
CA PRO A 73 17.67 -19.29 20.85
C PRO A 73 17.96 -17.79 20.78
N ASP A 74 18.02 -17.13 21.91
CA ASP A 74 18.41 -15.73 22.02
C ASP A 74 19.89 -15.59 21.62
N PRO A 75 20.23 -14.71 20.66
CA PRO A 75 21.61 -14.61 20.12
C PRO A 75 22.64 -14.11 21.13
N PHE A 76 22.21 -13.54 22.28
CA PHE A 76 23.11 -13.03 23.31
C PHE A 76 23.26 -14.01 24.48
N THR A 77 22.21 -14.73 24.84
CA THR A 77 22.21 -15.58 26.03
C THR A 77 22.17 -17.08 25.72
N GLY A 78 21.86 -17.45 24.47
CA GLY A 78 21.65 -18.84 24.05
C GLY A 78 20.37 -19.48 24.61
N LYS A 79 19.62 -18.81 25.52
CA LYS A 79 18.40 -19.33 26.10
C LYS A 79 17.23 -19.22 25.13
N LEU A 80 16.27 -20.11 25.25
CA LEU A 80 15.05 -20.05 24.44
C LEU A 80 14.30 -18.74 24.73
N ALA A 81 14.00 -17.97 23.68
CA ALA A 81 13.26 -16.72 23.75
C ALA A 81 12.27 -16.61 22.58
N PHE A 82 11.21 -15.83 22.79
CA PHE A 82 10.22 -15.55 21.76
C PHE A 82 10.63 -14.31 20.98
N HIS A 83 10.73 -14.44 19.64
CA HIS A 83 10.99 -13.37 18.70
C HIS A 83 9.66 -12.83 18.17
N SER A 84 9.34 -11.59 18.52
CA SER A 84 8.05 -10.96 18.24
C SER A 84 7.90 -10.40 16.83
N GLY A 85 8.91 -10.57 15.98
CA GLY A 85 8.91 -10.04 14.62
C GLY A 85 9.73 -10.89 13.66
N ILE A 86 10.05 -10.29 12.52
CA ILE A 86 10.95 -10.83 11.52
C ILE A 86 12.10 -9.84 11.33
N ASP A 87 13.34 -10.35 11.29
CA ASP A 87 14.50 -9.54 11.02
C ASP A 87 14.84 -9.58 9.53
N PHE A 88 14.92 -8.39 8.91
CA PHE A 88 15.32 -8.21 7.51
C PHE A 88 16.66 -7.51 7.42
N THR A 89 17.50 -7.95 6.50
CA THR A 89 18.73 -7.23 6.13
C THR A 89 18.93 -7.28 4.62
N ASN A 90 19.74 -6.35 4.11
CA ASN A 90 20.30 -6.40 2.75
C ASN A 90 21.85 -6.29 2.82
N GLY A 91 22.43 -6.48 4.00
CA GLY A 91 23.86 -6.38 4.25
C GLY A 91 24.43 -4.96 4.17
N ARG A 92 23.59 -3.93 4.00
CA ARG A 92 24.01 -2.54 3.81
C ARG A 92 23.42 -1.65 4.90
N PRO A 93 24.23 -1.17 5.88
CA PRO A 93 23.80 -0.12 6.82
C PRO A 93 23.36 1.13 6.06
N GLY A 94 22.41 1.89 6.61
CA GLY A 94 21.92 3.13 6.01
C GLY A 94 20.92 2.95 4.87
N SER A 95 20.60 1.70 4.47
CA SER A 95 19.57 1.43 3.48
C SER A 95 18.19 1.90 3.94
N ASP A 96 17.31 2.26 3.01
CA ASP A 96 16.00 2.79 3.31
C ASP A 96 15.08 1.71 3.90
N ILE A 97 14.47 2.03 5.04
CA ILE A 97 13.34 1.31 5.62
C ILE A 97 12.06 2.01 5.17
N ASN A 98 11.17 1.28 4.49
CA ASN A 98 9.92 1.82 3.97
C ASN A 98 8.73 1.24 4.73
N THR A 99 7.70 2.08 4.94
CA THR A 99 6.44 1.56 5.49
C THR A 99 5.74 0.63 4.51
N VAL A 100 5.15 -0.45 5.02
CA VAL A 100 4.47 -1.49 4.21
C VAL A 100 3.02 -1.14 3.86
N ALA A 101 2.46 -0.09 4.47
CA ALA A 101 1.14 0.45 4.18
C ALA A 101 1.09 1.94 4.51
N ALA A 102 0.09 2.66 3.99
CA ALA A 102 -0.20 4.03 4.41
C ALA A 102 -0.71 4.06 5.86
N GLY A 103 -0.53 5.18 6.55
CA GLY A 103 -0.98 5.32 7.93
C GLY A 103 -0.46 6.58 8.61
N VAL A 104 -0.63 6.64 9.94
CA VAL A 104 -0.17 7.73 10.78
C VAL A 104 0.95 7.24 11.69
N VAL A 105 2.05 7.99 11.79
CA VAL A 105 3.14 7.69 12.70
C VAL A 105 2.69 7.92 14.14
N VAL A 106 2.68 6.87 14.95
CA VAL A 106 2.28 6.92 16.37
C VAL A 106 3.46 6.89 17.33
N TRP A 107 4.64 6.53 16.83
CA TRP A 107 5.91 6.59 17.56
C TRP A 107 7.06 6.88 16.59
N SER A 108 7.95 7.79 16.98
CA SER A 108 9.22 8.04 16.30
C SER A 108 10.26 8.45 17.35
N GLY A 109 11.22 7.56 17.66
CA GLY A 109 12.21 7.83 18.69
C GLY A 109 12.83 6.59 19.31
N PRO A 110 13.66 6.75 20.35
CA PRO A 110 14.29 5.63 21.05
C PRO A 110 13.26 4.81 21.84
N LYS A 111 13.39 3.49 21.78
CA LYS A 111 12.57 2.52 22.54
C LYS A 111 13.49 1.47 23.16
N SER A 112 13.30 1.17 24.46
CA SER A 112 14.13 0.22 25.20
C SER A 112 14.27 -1.12 24.46
N LYS A 113 15.49 -1.64 24.32
CA LYS A 113 15.90 -2.85 23.57
C LYS A 113 15.74 -2.74 22.05
N TYR A 114 14.76 -1.99 21.54
CA TYR A 114 14.47 -1.83 20.11
C TYR A 114 15.35 -0.77 19.42
N GLY A 115 16.04 0.10 20.19
CA GLY A 115 16.81 1.21 19.63
C GLY A 115 15.91 2.29 19.01
N LEU A 116 16.38 2.95 17.97
CA LEU A 116 15.57 3.92 17.22
C LEU A 116 14.45 3.17 16.47
N THR A 117 13.23 3.60 16.69
CA THR A 117 12.01 2.87 16.28
C THR A 117 10.98 3.82 15.70
N VAL A 118 10.32 3.41 14.64
CA VAL A 118 9.08 4.00 14.11
C VAL A 118 7.94 3.01 14.29
N GLU A 119 6.77 3.51 14.71
CA GLU A 119 5.51 2.76 14.69
C GLU A 119 4.48 3.53 13.86
N VAL A 120 3.79 2.81 12.99
CA VAL A 120 2.76 3.37 12.09
C VAL A 120 1.45 2.66 12.34
N ASP A 121 0.40 3.43 12.62
CA ASP A 121 -0.98 2.94 12.70
C ASP A 121 -1.62 3.04 11.31
N HIS A 122 -2.09 1.92 10.79
CA HIS A 122 -2.70 1.80 9.46
C HIS A 122 -4.24 1.80 9.52
N GLY A 123 -4.82 1.99 10.71
CA GLY A 123 -6.25 1.81 10.90
C GLY A 123 -6.68 0.33 10.90
N LYS A 124 -7.97 0.09 10.99
CA LYS A 124 -8.57 -1.27 11.03
C LYS A 124 -7.89 -2.21 12.06
N GLY A 125 -7.25 -1.63 13.11
CA GLY A 125 -6.56 -2.33 14.19
C GLY A 125 -5.16 -2.84 13.83
N PHE A 126 -4.56 -2.41 12.73
CA PHE A 126 -3.20 -2.75 12.34
C PHE A 126 -2.20 -1.66 12.72
N THR A 127 -1.10 -2.08 13.36
CA THR A 127 0.07 -1.23 13.61
C THR A 127 1.32 -2.00 13.20
N THR A 128 2.29 -1.31 12.58
CA THR A 128 3.60 -1.90 12.27
C THR A 128 4.69 -1.17 13.02
N ARG A 129 5.75 -1.91 13.38
CA ARG A 129 6.94 -1.40 14.08
C ARG A 129 8.18 -1.74 13.29
N TYR A 130 9.07 -0.74 13.19
CA TYR A 130 10.36 -0.80 12.49
C TYR A 130 11.44 -0.38 13.47
N SER A 131 12.31 -1.29 13.87
CA SER A 131 13.27 -1.07 14.95
C SER A 131 14.71 -1.27 14.51
N HIS A 132 15.65 -0.93 15.40
CA HIS A 132 17.12 -0.94 15.21
C HIS A 132 17.61 0.04 14.15
N ALA A 133 16.81 1.07 13.83
CA ALA A 133 17.16 2.08 12.84
C ALA A 133 18.43 2.87 13.24
N GLU A 134 19.14 3.36 12.24
CA GLU A 134 20.25 4.31 12.41
C GLU A 134 19.73 5.76 12.49
N LYS A 135 18.77 6.10 11.60
CA LYS A 135 18.14 7.42 11.50
C LYS A 135 16.65 7.28 11.28
N LEU A 136 15.91 8.25 11.80
CA LEU A 136 14.46 8.38 11.58
C LEU A 136 14.22 9.59 10.67
N PHE A 137 13.24 9.50 9.75
CA PHE A 137 12.93 10.53 8.77
C PHE A 137 11.49 11.03 8.85
N VAL A 138 10.74 10.60 9.87
CA VAL A 138 9.34 10.96 10.09
C VAL A 138 9.12 11.28 11.56
N ASP A 139 8.15 12.16 11.84
CA ASP A 139 7.76 12.57 13.18
C ASP A 139 6.39 12.00 13.57
N VAL A 140 6.12 11.95 14.89
CA VAL A 140 4.82 11.49 15.42
C VAL A 140 3.70 12.43 14.91
N GLY A 141 2.61 11.83 14.41
CA GLY A 141 1.48 12.54 13.81
C GLY A 141 1.59 12.72 12.30
N GLU A 142 2.75 12.42 11.69
CA GLU A 142 2.92 12.49 10.23
C GLU A 142 2.12 11.40 9.53
N VAL A 143 1.45 11.75 8.43
CA VAL A 143 0.77 10.80 7.53
C VAL A 143 1.77 10.29 6.50
N VAL A 144 1.93 8.98 6.42
CA VAL A 144 2.86 8.32 5.50
C VAL A 144 2.12 7.50 4.45
N LYS A 145 2.63 7.51 3.21
CA LYS A 145 2.12 6.71 2.10
C LYS A 145 2.78 5.33 2.08
N LYS A 146 2.12 4.31 1.57
CA LYS A 146 2.69 2.98 1.34
C LYS A 146 3.99 3.08 0.54
N GLY A 147 5.04 2.42 1.02
CA GLY A 147 6.37 2.47 0.41
C GLY A 147 7.17 3.75 0.68
N GLN A 148 6.66 4.71 1.47
CA GLN A 148 7.41 5.90 1.87
C GLN A 148 8.58 5.50 2.78
N ARG A 149 9.75 6.13 2.57
CA ARG A 149 10.91 6.00 3.46
C ARG A 149 10.60 6.63 4.82
N ILE A 150 10.76 5.86 5.89
CA ILE A 150 10.49 6.30 7.27
C ILE A 150 11.74 6.27 8.16
N ALA A 151 12.72 5.42 7.83
CA ALA A 151 13.97 5.26 8.60
C ALA A 151 15.08 4.70 7.72
N SER A 152 16.29 4.55 8.28
CA SER A 152 17.40 3.81 7.65
C SER A 152 17.88 2.65 8.53
N VAL A 153 18.34 1.58 7.86
CA VAL A 153 18.85 0.36 8.51
C VAL A 153 20.04 0.69 9.38
N GLY A 154 19.98 0.25 10.64
CA GLY A 154 21.05 0.42 11.62
C GLY A 154 21.22 -0.82 12.48
N SER A 155 21.85 -0.59 13.65
CA SER A 155 22.11 -1.62 14.67
C SER A 155 21.96 -1.01 16.06
N THR A 156 21.02 -0.07 16.24
CA THR A 156 20.77 0.58 17.53
C THR A 156 20.00 -0.33 18.48
N GLY A 157 20.13 -0.12 19.79
CA GLY A 157 19.50 -0.96 20.80
C GLY A 157 20.16 -2.34 20.93
N ARG A 158 19.34 -3.39 21.17
CA ARG A 158 19.83 -4.76 21.33
C ARG A 158 19.89 -5.49 19.99
N SER A 159 20.93 -5.27 19.24
CA SER A 159 21.12 -5.80 17.88
C SER A 159 22.52 -6.44 17.75
N THR A 160 22.63 -7.50 16.95
CA THR A 160 23.90 -8.19 16.65
C THR A 160 24.56 -7.70 15.36
N GLY A 161 23.92 -6.83 14.61
CA GLY A 161 24.41 -6.27 13.36
C GLY A 161 23.32 -5.52 12.60
N PRO A 162 23.64 -4.91 11.45
CA PRO A 162 22.70 -4.07 10.70
C PRO A 162 21.50 -4.88 10.17
N HIS A 163 20.29 -4.57 10.66
CA HIS A 163 19.03 -5.13 10.20
C HIS A 163 17.87 -4.24 10.63
N VAL A 164 16.69 -4.46 10.08
CA VAL A 164 15.42 -3.96 10.61
C VAL A 164 14.67 -5.10 11.28
N HIS A 165 14.32 -4.91 12.54
CA HIS A 165 13.36 -5.77 13.23
C HIS A 165 11.96 -5.26 12.96
N PHE A 166 11.14 -6.08 12.31
CA PHE A 166 9.81 -5.74 11.81
C PHE A 166 8.73 -6.55 12.54
N GLU A 167 7.79 -5.84 13.16
CA GLU A 167 6.63 -6.43 13.84
C GLU A 167 5.32 -5.93 13.23
N ILE A 168 4.32 -6.79 13.21
CA ILE A 168 2.93 -6.45 12.88
C ILE A 168 2.07 -6.74 14.10
N TYR A 169 1.23 -5.77 14.46
CA TYR A 169 0.21 -5.90 15.48
C TYR A 169 -1.17 -5.89 14.82
N LYS A 170 -2.05 -6.77 15.29
CA LYS A 170 -3.48 -6.75 14.97
C LYS A 170 -4.27 -6.69 16.25
N ASN A 171 -5.07 -5.62 16.43
CA ASN A 171 -5.85 -5.35 17.64
C ASN A 171 -4.98 -5.43 18.92
N GLY A 172 -3.79 -4.80 18.87
CA GLY A 172 -2.84 -4.72 19.98
C GLY A 172 -2.07 -6.02 20.28
N ARG A 173 -2.27 -7.09 19.50
CA ARG A 173 -1.55 -8.37 19.65
C ARG A 173 -0.58 -8.55 18.50
N VAL A 174 0.67 -8.92 18.83
CA VAL A 174 1.66 -9.24 17.80
C VAL A 174 1.22 -10.49 17.01
N VAL A 175 1.39 -10.44 15.70
CA VAL A 175 1.08 -11.53 14.77
C VAL A 175 2.29 -11.86 13.91
N ASP A 176 2.35 -13.08 13.35
CA ASP A 176 3.45 -13.49 12.49
C ASP A 176 3.46 -12.66 11.19
N PRO A 177 4.49 -11.82 10.95
CA PRO A 177 4.58 -11.02 9.75
C PRO A 177 4.73 -11.83 8.46
N ALA A 178 5.17 -13.09 8.52
CA ALA A 178 5.33 -13.95 7.34
C ALA A 178 4.04 -14.09 6.52
N SER A 179 2.88 -14.08 7.21
CA SER A 179 1.58 -14.14 6.55
C SER A 179 1.18 -12.85 5.82
N TYR A 180 1.92 -11.76 5.97
CA TYR A 180 1.64 -10.44 5.37
C TYR A 180 2.66 -10.05 4.29
N ILE A 181 3.89 -10.55 4.37
CA ILE A 181 5.01 -10.16 3.49
C ILE A 181 4.73 -10.48 2.03
N ASN A 182 4.04 -11.58 1.75
CA ASN A 182 3.76 -12.06 0.39
C ASN A 182 2.29 -11.88 -0.03
N ARG A 183 1.52 -11.10 0.71
CA ARG A 183 0.14 -10.79 0.31
C ARG A 183 0.15 -9.90 -0.90
N THR A 184 -0.66 -10.24 -1.88
CA THR A 184 -1.05 -9.36 -2.98
C THR A 184 -2.48 -8.90 -2.72
N ASP A 185 -2.75 -7.64 -2.95
CA ASP A 185 -4.10 -7.09 -3.04
C ASP A 185 -4.82 -7.82 -4.19
N ARG A 186 -5.94 -8.46 -3.89
CA ARG A 186 -6.79 -9.14 -4.90
C ARG A 186 -8.05 -8.35 -5.12
#